data_40e46bfe413084002affa5d80b4250cb
#
_entry.id   40e46bfe413084002affa5d80b4250cb
#
_cell.length_a   1.000
_cell.length_b   1.000
_cell.length_c   1.000
_cell.angle_alpha   90.00
_cell.angle_beta   90.00
_cell.angle_gamma   90.00
#
_symmetry.space_group_name_H-M   'P 1'
#
loop_
_entity.id
_entity.type
_entity.pdbx_description
1 polymer ?
#
loop_
_entity_poly.entity_id
_entity_poly.type
_entity_poly.pdbx_seq_one_letter_code
_entity_poly.pdbx_strand_id
1 'polypeptide(L)'
;MWARKGEVFAVLAPGNHPATHAAWLEALAMGYRVAIRPSRREPFTPHRLVSALRQAGFGSDQVVLLPTDHTVADVLVQAADLAMVYGGDEVAATYGARADILVQGPGRSKVLLADGHSERHIATVVDSVGGHGATACVNATAVFVDGDAPGVAREVARSLSEIVVRPPESDDAVLPAFRVERAKALQNYLRGRLDTAEMISGPDLVAELPGGGAVLRPAVMLLDRADAPQVNIELPFPCVWVAPWSPADGVAPLRNTLTLTAITPDEDLLTRLVEEPSISNVHVGDRPTFLMGPGLPHDGHLAEFLMRSKTVIRDRSPVPLPRPEGERLTGKESFRMREVHGLG
;
A
#
# COMPACT_ATOMS: atom_id res chain seq x y z
N MET A 1 -0.70 -19.40 -21.65
CA MET A 1 -0.48 -19.88 -20.26
C MET A 1 0.44 -18.94 -19.51
N TRP A 2 0.35 -18.92 -18.19
CA TRP A 2 1.28 -18.21 -17.33
C TRP A 2 2.45 -19.11 -16.93
N ALA A 3 3.66 -18.54 -16.88
CA ALA A 3 4.87 -19.23 -16.44
C ALA A 3 5.63 -18.34 -15.46
N ARG A 4 6.24 -18.93 -14.45
CA ARG A 4 7.07 -18.19 -13.49
C ARG A 4 8.26 -17.51 -14.18
N LYS A 5 8.64 -16.33 -13.71
CA LYS A 5 9.85 -15.60 -14.16
C LYS A 5 11.13 -16.14 -13.50
N GLY A 6 10.98 -16.84 -12.37
CA GLY A 6 12.06 -17.45 -11.58
C GLY A 6 11.58 -18.62 -10.75
N GLU A 7 12.42 -19.12 -9.86
CA GLU A 7 12.12 -20.20 -8.92
C GLU A 7 12.10 -19.77 -7.46
N VAL A 8 12.98 -18.84 -7.09
CA VAL A 8 13.15 -18.36 -5.72
C VAL A 8 12.68 -16.92 -5.60
N PHE A 9 11.80 -16.67 -4.64
CA PHE A 9 11.31 -15.36 -4.27
C PHE A 9 11.71 -15.00 -2.86
N ALA A 10 12.49 -13.94 -2.69
CA ALA A 10 12.90 -13.43 -1.39
C ALA A 10 11.97 -12.30 -0.93
N VAL A 11 11.69 -12.25 0.38
CA VAL A 11 10.86 -11.21 0.98
C VAL A 11 11.56 -10.62 2.20
N LEU A 12 11.84 -9.32 2.16
CA LEU A 12 12.21 -8.56 3.34
C LEU A 12 10.92 -8.02 3.99
N ALA A 13 10.34 -8.84 4.86
CA ALA A 13 9.02 -8.59 5.40
C ALA A 13 9.00 -7.42 6.41
N PRO A 14 7.98 -6.55 6.36
CA PRO A 14 7.80 -5.47 7.33
C PRO A 14 7.22 -6.01 8.64
N GLY A 15 7.25 -5.17 9.68
CA GLY A 15 6.71 -5.54 10.99
C GLY A 15 5.67 -4.53 11.51
N ASN A 16 4.96 -3.89 10.59
CA ASN A 16 3.92 -2.92 10.91
C ASN A 16 2.51 -3.48 10.84
N HIS A 17 2.24 -4.41 9.93
CA HIS A 17 0.92 -4.99 9.74
C HIS A 17 0.99 -6.45 9.26
N PRO A 18 0.18 -7.39 9.81
CA PRO A 18 0.25 -8.81 9.47
C PRO A 18 -0.24 -9.13 8.05
N ALA A 19 -1.13 -8.33 7.46
CA ALA A 19 -1.66 -8.58 6.12
C ALA A 19 -0.60 -8.57 5.02
N THR A 20 0.56 -7.93 5.23
CA THR A 20 1.67 -7.91 4.27
C THR A 20 2.22 -9.31 3.95
N HIS A 21 1.98 -10.27 4.85
CA HIS A 21 2.39 -11.66 4.64
C HIS A 21 1.53 -12.41 3.60
N ALA A 22 0.37 -11.88 3.20
CA ALA A 22 -0.45 -12.46 2.13
C ALA A 22 0.31 -12.55 0.81
N ALA A 23 1.15 -11.58 0.48
CA ALA A 23 1.88 -11.54 -0.77
C ALA A 23 2.83 -12.72 -0.96
N TRP A 24 3.62 -13.11 0.05
CA TRP A 24 4.51 -14.26 -0.09
C TRP A 24 3.77 -15.60 -0.02
N LEU A 25 2.61 -15.66 0.63
CA LEU A 25 1.73 -16.83 0.56
C LEU A 25 1.17 -16.99 -0.86
N GLU A 26 0.81 -15.90 -1.52
CA GLU A 26 0.42 -15.91 -2.93
C GLU A 26 1.55 -16.39 -3.85
N ALA A 27 2.79 -15.91 -3.64
CA ALA A 27 3.95 -16.38 -4.38
C ALA A 27 4.19 -17.89 -4.20
N LEU A 28 4.03 -18.39 -2.97
CA LEU A 28 4.12 -19.82 -2.68
C LEU A 28 3.02 -20.61 -3.41
N ALA A 29 1.78 -20.10 -3.44
CA ALA A 29 0.68 -20.69 -4.18
C ALA A 29 0.91 -20.69 -5.70
N MET A 30 1.66 -19.72 -6.24
CA MET A 30 2.11 -19.70 -7.65
C MET A 30 3.29 -20.65 -7.90
N GLY A 31 3.77 -21.38 -6.88
CA GLY A 31 4.81 -22.41 -7.00
C GLY A 31 6.23 -21.89 -6.85
N TYR A 32 6.43 -20.70 -6.30
CA TYR A 32 7.76 -20.21 -5.93
C TYR A 32 8.26 -20.89 -4.64
N ARG A 33 9.56 -21.05 -4.54
CA ARG A 33 10.24 -21.26 -3.26
C ARG A 33 10.39 -19.89 -2.59
N VAL A 34 9.99 -19.78 -1.33
CA VAL A 34 9.93 -18.49 -0.66
C VAL A 34 10.91 -18.42 0.51
N ALA A 35 11.78 -17.40 0.49
CA ALA A 35 12.71 -17.09 1.56
C ALA A 35 12.29 -15.79 2.25
N ILE A 36 11.92 -15.87 3.54
CA ILE A 36 11.36 -14.73 4.28
C ILE A 36 12.37 -14.28 5.34
N ARG A 37 12.81 -13.02 5.23
CA ARG A 37 13.49 -12.33 6.31
C ARG A 37 12.46 -11.54 7.09
N PRO A 38 12.14 -11.93 8.34
CA PRO A 38 11.16 -11.23 9.14
C PRO A 38 11.69 -9.88 9.65
N SER A 39 10.77 -8.97 9.98
CA SER A 39 11.11 -7.79 10.75
C SER A 39 11.62 -8.15 12.13
N ARG A 40 12.60 -7.42 12.65
CA ARG A 40 13.05 -7.55 14.04
C ARG A 40 12.01 -7.08 15.06
N ARG A 41 11.05 -6.26 14.63
CA ARG A 41 9.99 -5.74 15.49
C ARG A 41 8.85 -6.71 15.67
N GLU A 42 8.54 -7.48 14.62
CA GLU A 42 7.46 -8.47 14.60
C GLU A 42 7.90 -9.69 13.78
N PRO A 43 8.65 -10.63 14.38
CA PRO A 43 9.04 -11.87 13.71
C PRO A 43 8.02 -13.00 13.90
N PHE A 44 7.00 -12.83 14.75
CA PHE A 44 6.14 -13.91 15.20
C PHE A 44 5.07 -14.30 14.19
N THR A 45 4.49 -13.34 13.48
CA THR A 45 3.49 -13.62 12.44
C THR A 45 4.05 -14.51 11.33
N PRO A 46 5.19 -14.17 10.67
CA PRO A 46 5.74 -15.06 9.66
C PRO A 46 6.24 -16.38 10.24
N HIS A 47 6.72 -16.40 11.49
CA HIS A 47 7.08 -17.65 12.17
C HIS A 47 5.87 -18.59 12.34
N ARG A 48 4.72 -18.06 12.79
CA ARG A 48 3.48 -18.85 12.93
C ARG A 48 3.00 -19.39 11.59
N LEU A 49 3.01 -18.55 10.54
CA LEU A 49 2.60 -18.94 9.20
C LEU A 49 3.51 -20.03 8.62
N VAL A 50 4.83 -19.88 8.73
CA VAL A 50 5.78 -20.91 8.27
C VAL A 50 5.61 -22.20 9.08
N SER A 51 5.39 -22.10 10.40
CA SER A 51 5.14 -23.28 11.24
C SER A 51 3.87 -24.02 10.83
N ALA A 52 2.79 -23.31 10.54
CA ALA A 52 1.54 -23.89 10.04
C ALA A 52 1.73 -24.58 8.67
N LEU A 53 2.47 -23.94 7.75
CA LEU A 53 2.80 -24.53 6.46
C LEU A 53 3.63 -25.81 6.61
N ARG A 54 4.59 -25.85 7.56
CA ARG A 54 5.35 -27.05 7.89
C ARG A 54 4.45 -28.19 8.36
N GLN A 55 3.50 -27.89 9.24
CA GLN A 55 2.53 -28.87 9.72
C GLN A 55 1.60 -29.36 8.58
N ALA A 56 1.32 -28.52 7.59
CA ALA A 56 0.58 -28.87 6.39
C ALA A 56 1.40 -29.62 5.33
N GLY A 57 2.69 -29.92 5.58
CA GLY A 57 3.54 -30.72 4.72
C GLY A 57 4.46 -29.97 3.76
N PHE A 58 4.53 -28.64 3.84
CA PHE A 58 5.50 -27.88 3.04
C PHE A 58 6.94 -28.13 3.52
N GLY A 59 7.85 -28.42 2.61
CA GLY A 59 9.27 -28.70 2.90
C GLY A 59 10.09 -27.43 3.19
N SER A 60 11.29 -27.59 3.78
CA SER A 60 12.22 -26.48 4.03
C SER A 60 12.81 -25.90 2.76
N ASP A 61 12.73 -26.62 1.68
CA ASP A 61 13.09 -26.21 0.34
C ASP A 61 12.00 -25.38 -0.36
N GLN A 62 10.76 -25.37 0.16
CA GLN A 62 9.64 -24.63 -0.39
C GLN A 62 9.43 -23.28 0.30
N VAL A 63 9.52 -23.25 1.63
CA VAL A 63 9.40 -22.02 2.40
C VAL A 63 10.39 -22.01 3.56
N VAL A 64 11.13 -20.92 3.74
CA VAL A 64 12.10 -20.79 4.83
C VAL A 64 11.99 -19.42 5.49
N LEU A 65 12.04 -19.41 6.83
CA LEU A 65 12.17 -18.20 7.63
C LEU A 65 13.63 -18.01 8.01
N LEU A 66 14.18 -16.84 7.70
CA LEU A 66 15.58 -16.48 7.89
C LEU A 66 15.70 -15.25 8.81
N PRO A 67 15.63 -15.43 10.14
CA PRO A 67 15.83 -14.31 11.08
C PRO A 67 17.30 -13.89 11.04
N THR A 68 17.57 -12.81 10.34
CA THR A 68 18.94 -12.29 10.13
C THR A 68 18.99 -10.78 10.36
N ASP A 69 20.21 -10.26 10.52
CA ASP A 69 20.44 -8.82 10.61
C ASP A 69 20.23 -8.11 9.26
N HIS A 70 20.08 -6.78 9.32
CA HIS A 70 19.95 -5.96 8.12
C HIS A 70 21.14 -6.06 7.17
N THR A 71 22.33 -6.32 7.71
CA THR A 71 23.58 -6.46 6.93
C THR A 71 23.56 -7.59 5.91
N VAL A 72 22.70 -8.60 6.10
CA VAL A 72 22.56 -9.73 5.15
C VAL A 72 21.34 -9.60 4.24
N ALA A 73 20.61 -8.50 4.33
CA ALA A 73 19.42 -8.26 3.49
C ALA A 73 19.77 -8.30 2.00
N ASP A 74 20.83 -7.59 1.61
CA ASP A 74 21.29 -7.53 0.22
C ASP A 74 21.75 -8.90 -0.30
N VAL A 75 22.39 -9.71 0.55
CA VAL A 75 22.80 -11.06 0.18
C VAL A 75 21.59 -11.93 -0.14
N LEU A 76 20.53 -11.84 0.67
CA LEU A 76 19.29 -12.58 0.43
C LEU A 76 18.60 -12.13 -0.87
N VAL A 77 18.52 -10.82 -1.10
CA VAL A 77 17.92 -10.24 -2.31
C VAL A 77 18.71 -10.67 -3.56
N GLN A 78 20.06 -10.70 -3.49
CA GLN A 78 20.92 -11.09 -4.61
C GLN A 78 20.90 -12.61 -4.87
N ALA A 79 20.63 -13.43 -3.87
CA ALA A 79 20.58 -14.89 -4.01
C ALA A 79 19.25 -15.41 -4.59
N ALA A 80 18.22 -14.57 -4.68
CA ALA A 80 16.92 -14.91 -5.23
C ALA A 80 16.79 -14.47 -6.69
N ASP A 81 15.90 -15.13 -7.44
CA ASP A 81 15.57 -14.70 -8.82
C ASP A 81 14.74 -13.41 -8.84
N LEU A 82 13.86 -13.28 -7.85
CA LEU A 82 13.01 -12.10 -7.66
C LEU A 82 12.91 -11.81 -6.16
N ALA A 83 12.75 -10.53 -5.82
CA ALA A 83 12.58 -10.14 -4.42
C ALA A 83 11.46 -9.10 -4.23
N MET A 84 10.91 -9.06 -3.03
CA MET A 84 10.01 -8.00 -2.58
C MET A 84 10.57 -7.37 -1.30
N VAL A 85 10.62 -6.05 -1.30
CA VAL A 85 11.23 -5.28 -0.21
C VAL A 85 10.24 -4.19 0.22
N TYR A 86 10.00 -4.10 1.52
CA TYR A 86 9.14 -3.06 2.11
C TYR A 86 9.98 -1.97 2.74
N GLY A 87 9.63 -0.71 2.50
CA GLY A 87 10.31 0.40 3.14
C GLY A 87 9.89 1.77 2.63
N GLY A 88 10.48 2.81 3.21
CA GLY A 88 10.26 4.20 2.81
C GLY A 88 11.14 4.62 1.62
N ASP A 89 11.29 5.94 1.46
CA ASP A 89 12.02 6.54 0.33
C ASP A 89 13.47 6.04 0.18
N GLU A 90 14.16 5.74 1.27
CA GLU A 90 15.53 5.20 1.21
C GLU A 90 15.57 3.83 0.54
N VAL A 91 14.60 2.96 0.83
CA VAL A 91 14.47 1.64 0.22
C VAL A 91 14.10 1.77 -1.26
N ALA A 92 13.16 2.67 -1.57
CA ALA A 92 12.76 2.97 -2.94
C ALA A 92 13.95 3.52 -3.75
N ALA A 93 14.76 4.40 -3.18
CA ALA A 93 15.97 4.91 -3.82
C ALA A 93 17.03 3.83 -4.04
N THR A 94 17.16 2.87 -3.12
CA THR A 94 18.15 1.79 -3.19
C THR A 94 17.79 0.72 -4.24
N TYR A 95 16.51 0.31 -4.28
CA TYR A 95 16.08 -0.85 -5.06
C TYR A 95 15.15 -0.53 -6.23
N GLY A 96 14.56 0.66 -6.28
CA GLY A 96 13.50 1.00 -7.24
C GLY A 96 13.89 0.97 -8.72
N ALA A 97 15.20 1.05 -9.04
CA ALA A 97 15.69 0.92 -10.41
C ALA A 97 15.86 -0.55 -10.88
N ARG A 98 15.70 -1.52 -9.99
CA ARG A 98 15.91 -2.95 -10.27
C ARG A 98 14.60 -3.64 -10.68
N ALA A 99 14.54 -4.17 -11.88
CA ALA A 99 13.36 -4.85 -12.43
C ALA A 99 13.07 -6.23 -11.77
N ASP A 100 14.05 -6.80 -11.06
CA ASP A 100 13.95 -8.06 -10.31
C ASP A 100 13.54 -7.84 -8.85
N ILE A 101 13.33 -6.59 -8.42
CA ILE A 101 12.89 -6.24 -7.07
C ILE A 101 11.58 -5.45 -7.13
N LEU A 102 10.56 -5.97 -6.48
CA LEU A 102 9.31 -5.25 -6.22
C LEU A 102 9.47 -4.46 -4.91
N VAL A 103 9.54 -3.15 -5.03
CA VAL A 103 9.58 -2.27 -3.87
C VAL A 103 8.15 -1.91 -3.46
N GLN A 104 7.77 -2.27 -2.25
CA GLN A 104 6.55 -1.82 -1.60
C GLN A 104 6.90 -0.57 -0.78
N GLY A 105 6.63 0.60 -1.37
CA GLY A 105 7.07 1.90 -0.87
C GLY A 105 6.21 2.48 0.24
N PRO A 106 6.40 3.75 0.59
CA PRO A 106 5.54 4.45 1.55
C PRO A 106 4.11 4.53 1.03
N GLY A 107 3.14 4.43 1.94
CA GLY A 107 1.72 4.43 1.58
C GLY A 107 1.22 5.81 1.17
N ARG A 108 1.37 6.79 2.02
CA ARG A 108 0.92 8.18 1.81
C ARG A 108 -0.51 8.24 1.30
N SER A 109 -1.36 7.34 1.80
CA SER A 109 -2.76 7.25 1.37
C SER A 109 -3.51 8.53 1.73
N LYS A 110 -4.47 8.91 0.90
CA LYS A 110 -5.13 10.21 0.96
C LYS A 110 -6.64 10.09 0.81
N VAL A 111 -7.35 11.10 1.31
CA VAL A 111 -8.78 11.27 1.07
C VAL A 111 -9.00 12.63 0.41
N LEU A 112 -9.79 12.67 -0.64
CA LEU A 112 -10.28 13.88 -1.29
C LEU A 112 -11.77 14.04 -1.00
N LEU A 113 -12.15 15.15 -0.37
CA LEU A 113 -13.53 15.57 -0.16
C LEU A 113 -13.84 16.75 -1.10
N ALA A 114 -14.47 16.49 -2.22
CA ALA A 114 -14.81 17.48 -3.25
C ALA A 114 -16.31 17.48 -3.60
N ASP A 115 -17.16 17.10 -2.65
CA ASP A 115 -18.64 17.16 -2.71
C ASP A 115 -19.19 17.69 -1.38
N GLY A 116 -18.55 18.73 -0.83
CA GLY A 116 -18.82 19.16 0.53
C GLY A 116 -18.44 18.11 1.57
N HIS A 117 -18.92 18.28 2.83
CA HIS A 117 -18.71 17.26 3.85
C HIS A 117 -20.01 16.98 4.61
N SER A 118 -20.19 15.72 4.98
CA SER A 118 -21.28 15.23 5.79
C SER A 118 -20.72 14.40 6.93
N GLU A 119 -21.52 14.10 7.94
CA GLU A 119 -21.14 13.20 9.04
C GLU A 119 -20.60 11.85 8.52
N ARG A 120 -21.18 11.32 7.44
CA ARG A 120 -20.74 10.09 6.80
C ARG A 120 -19.35 10.22 6.18
N HIS A 121 -19.05 11.35 5.51
CA HIS A 121 -17.72 11.62 4.96
C HIS A 121 -16.66 11.73 6.06
N ILE A 122 -17.01 12.41 7.17
CA ILE A 122 -16.13 12.48 8.35
C ILE A 122 -15.86 11.10 8.93
N ALA A 123 -16.87 10.23 9.04
CA ALA A 123 -16.68 8.85 9.50
C ALA A 123 -15.69 8.09 8.58
N THR A 124 -15.83 8.22 7.25
CA THR A 124 -14.90 7.61 6.29
C THR A 124 -13.46 8.12 6.46
N VAL A 125 -13.27 9.41 6.73
CA VAL A 125 -11.95 9.99 7.04
C VAL A 125 -11.40 9.43 8.33
N VAL A 126 -12.18 9.43 9.41
CA VAL A 126 -11.77 8.94 10.74
C VAL A 126 -11.37 7.47 10.66
N ASP A 127 -12.15 6.64 9.98
CA ASP A 127 -11.84 5.23 9.75
C ASP A 127 -10.54 5.08 8.95
N SER A 128 -10.37 5.87 7.88
CA SER A 128 -9.16 5.84 7.04
C SER A 128 -7.90 6.22 7.80
N VAL A 129 -7.99 7.16 8.74
CA VAL A 129 -6.86 7.63 9.56
C VAL A 129 -6.61 6.70 10.74
N GLY A 130 -7.67 6.38 11.52
CA GLY A 130 -7.55 5.66 12.80
C GLY A 130 -7.56 4.14 12.68
N GLY A 131 -8.08 3.60 11.58
CA GLY A 131 -8.18 2.17 11.36
C GLY A 131 -6.84 1.46 11.53
N HIS A 132 -6.87 0.24 12.11
CA HIS A 132 -5.64 -0.55 12.37
C HIS A 132 -4.57 0.21 13.19
N GLY A 133 -4.96 1.22 13.98
CA GLY A 133 -4.02 2.06 14.74
C GLY A 133 -3.09 2.91 13.85
N ALA A 134 -3.44 3.14 12.60
CA ALA A 134 -2.64 3.84 11.59
C ALA A 134 -1.26 3.20 11.36
N THR A 135 -1.15 1.89 11.47
CA THR A 135 0.11 1.17 11.26
C THR A 135 0.24 0.61 9.84
N ALA A 136 -0.83 0.60 9.07
CA ALA A 136 -0.83 0.10 7.69
C ALA A 136 -0.52 1.23 6.69
N CYS A 137 0.19 0.91 5.62
CA CYS A 137 0.51 1.84 4.52
C CYS A 137 -0.74 2.38 3.79
N VAL A 138 -1.87 1.69 3.92
CA VAL A 138 -3.17 2.11 3.39
C VAL A 138 -3.93 3.09 4.30
N ASN A 139 -3.42 3.41 5.49
CA ASN A 139 -4.04 4.44 6.31
C ASN A 139 -3.84 5.84 5.71
N ALA A 140 -4.87 6.67 5.77
CA ALA A 140 -4.80 8.02 5.25
C ALA A 140 -3.90 8.92 6.10
N THR A 141 -2.97 9.60 5.45
CA THR A 141 -2.03 10.55 6.07
C THR A 141 -2.35 12.00 5.71
N ALA A 142 -3.15 12.21 4.64
CA ALA A 142 -3.62 13.54 4.26
C ALA A 142 -5.08 13.50 3.81
N VAL A 143 -5.78 14.62 4.05
CA VAL A 143 -7.16 14.87 3.62
C VAL A 143 -7.20 16.19 2.89
N PHE A 144 -7.70 16.19 1.68
CA PHE A 144 -7.87 17.36 0.83
C PHE A 144 -9.36 17.75 0.79
N VAL A 145 -9.66 19.00 1.02
CA VAL A 145 -11.02 19.47 1.22
C VAL A 145 -11.33 20.62 0.28
N ASP A 146 -12.32 20.44 -0.57
CA ASP A 146 -12.95 21.55 -1.31
C ASP A 146 -13.97 22.22 -0.41
N GLY A 147 -13.64 23.45 0.05
CA GLY A 147 -14.49 24.23 0.95
C GLY A 147 -13.91 24.40 2.36
N ASP A 148 -14.68 24.03 3.40
CA ASP A 148 -14.34 24.30 4.82
C ASP A 148 -13.32 23.28 5.39
N ALA A 149 -12.06 23.35 4.96
CA ALA A 149 -10.99 22.53 5.51
C ALA A 149 -10.80 22.72 7.04
N PRO A 150 -10.88 23.93 7.61
CA PRO A 150 -10.82 24.11 9.07
C PRO A 150 -11.98 23.42 9.81
N GLY A 151 -13.19 23.41 9.26
CA GLY A 151 -14.33 22.71 9.83
C GLY A 151 -14.09 21.20 9.85
N VAL A 152 -13.71 20.62 8.71
CA VAL A 152 -13.34 19.20 8.60
C VAL A 152 -12.23 18.82 9.57
N ALA A 153 -11.17 19.63 9.68
CA ALA A 153 -10.06 19.35 10.60
C ALA A 153 -10.53 19.28 12.06
N ARG A 154 -11.41 20.21 12.48
CA ARG A 154 -11.99 20.19 13.84
C ARG A 154 -12.88 18.98 14.09
N GLU A 155 -13.74 18.61 13.14
CA GLU A 155 -14.62 17.44 13.28
C GLU A 155 -13.83 16.14 13.33
N VAL A 156 -12.83 15.97 12.47
CA VAL A 156 -11.92 14.81 12.48
C VAL A 156 -11.14 14.74 13.80
N ALA A 157 -10.62 15.88 14.28
CA ALA A 157 -9.90 15.93 15.56
C ALA A 157 -10.80 15.54 16.73
N ARG A 158 -12.03 16.04 16.76
CA ARG A 158 -13.03 15.67 17.79
C ARG A 158 -13.31 14.16 17.78
N SER A 159 -13.60 13.60 16.60
CA SER A 159 -13.92 12.18 16.48
C SER A 159 -12.74 11.27 16.82
N LEU A 160 -11.53 11.60 16.34
CA LEU A 160 -10.32 10.84 16.69
C LEU A 160 -9.96 10.96 18.18
N SER A 161 -10.33 12.04 18.87
CA SER A 161 -10.09 12.19 20.32
C SER A 161 -10.89 11.22 21.18
N GLU A 162 -11.92 10.59 20.63
CA GLU A 162 -12.72 9.56 21.29
C GLU A 162 -11.96 8.22 21.42
N ILE A 163 -10.85 8.04 20.67
CA ILE A 163 -9.99 6.87 20.80
C ILE A 163 -9.31 6.87 22.17
N VAL A 164 -9.71 5.92 23.00
CA VAL A 164 -9.25 5.82 24.40
C VAL A 164 -7.83 5.25 24.45
N VAL A 165 -6.99 5.85 25.28
CA VAL A 165 -5.67 5.30 25.60
C VAL A 165 -5.84 4.03 26.44
N ARG A 166 -5.31 2.92 25.92
CA ARG A 166 -5.33 1.60 26.56
C ARG A 166 -3.95 0.97 26.55
N PRO A 167 -3.60 0.14 27.53
CA PRO A 167 -2.40 -0.69 27.44
C PRO A 167 -2.58 -1.74 26.32
N PRO A 168 -1.49 -2.18 25.68
CA PRO A 168 -1.55 -3.08 24.52
C PRO A 168 -2.15 -4.46 24.82
N GLU A 169 -2.29 -4.84 26.09
CA GLU A 169 -2.91 -6.08 26.53
C GLU A 169 -4.44 -6.00 26.57
N SER A 170 -5.02 -4.81 26.43
CA SER A 170 -6.47 -4.63 26.40
C SER A 170 -7.04 -5.05 25.05
N ASP A 171 -8.16 -5.77 25.05
CA ASP A 171 -8.84 -6.21 23.82
C ASP A 171 -9.35 -5.04 22.97
N ASP A 172 -9.59 -3.88 23.59
CA ASP A 172 -10.02 -2.64 22.96
C ASP A 172 -8.87 -1.64 22.67
N ALA A 173 -7.60 -2.09 22.77
CA ALA A 173 -6.45 -1.27 22.45
C ALA A 173 -6.37 -1.02 20.92
N VAL A 174 -6.43 0.24 20.53
CA VAL A 174 -6.32 0.67 19.10
C VAL A 174 -4.97 1.31 18.82
N LEU A 175 -4.45 2.12 19.76
CA LEU A 175 -3.25 2.91 19.53
C LEU A 175 -1.99 2.03 19.65
N PRO A 176 -1.03 2.15 18.71
CA PRO A 176 0.22 1.42 18.79
C PRO A 176 1.08 1.87 19.97
N ALA A 177 1.65 0.90 20.68
CA ALA A 177 2.53 1.15 21.82
C ALA A 177 3.99 1.30 21.39
N PHE A 178 4.68 2.23 22.02
CA PHE A 178 6.09 2.56 21.81
C PHE A 178 6.86 2.56 23.13
N ARG A 179 8.18 2.50 23.03
CA ARG A 179 9.04 2.95 24.14
C ARG A 179 8.83 4.45 24.33
N VAL A 180 8.87 4.92 25.58
CA VAL A 180 8.61 6.34 25.92
C VAL A 180 9.50 7.29 25.11
N GLU A 181 10.80 6.96 25.01
CA GLU A 181 11.77 7.78 24.24
C GLU A 181 11.40 7.86 22.76
N ARG A 182 10.89 6.75 22.18
CA ARG A 182 10.44 6.71 20.79
C ARG A 182 9.18 7.55 20.60
N ALA A 183 8.22 7.47 21.51
CA ALA A 183 7.00 8.28 21.45
C ALA A 183 7.34 9.78 21.54
N LYS A 184 8.22 10.17 22.47
CA LYS A 184 8.70 11.55 22.59
C LYS A 184 9.46 12.02 21.34
N ALA A 185 10.27 11.16 20.74
CA ALA A 185 10.98 11.47 19.49
C ALA A 185 10.02 11.68 18.31
N LEU A 186 8.96 10.87 18.19
CA LEU A 186 7.92 11.04 17.15
C LEU A 186 7.14 12.35 17.35
N GLN A 187 6.74 12.69 18.58
CA GLN A 187 6.11 13.97 18.88
C GLN A 187 7.00 15.15 18.51
N ASN A 188 8.29 15.11 18.88
CA ASN A 188 9.25 16.18 18.57
C ASN A 188 9.48 16.27 17.05
N TYR A 189 9.55 15.14 16.34
CA TYR A 189 9.63 15.12 14.88
C TYR A 189 8.43 15.82 14.25
N LEU A 190 7.21 15.46 14.67
CA LEU A 190 5.98 16.10 14.19
C LEU A 190 5.98 17.60 14.45
N ARG A 191 6.32 18.02 15.68
CA ARG A 191 6.41 19.45 16.04
C ARG A 191 7.41 20.21 15.16
N GLY A 192 8.53 19.61 14.83
CA GLY A 192 9.54 20.19 13.94
C GLY A 192 9.12 20.24 12.46
N ARG A 193 7.98 19.64 12.11
CA ARG A 193 7.41 19.62 10.74
C ARG A 193 6.16 20.50 10.58
N LEU A 194 5.70 21.13 11.64
CA LEU A 194 4.49 21.97 11.58
C LEU A 194 4.66 23.15 10.60
N ASP A 195 5.83 23.83 10.64
CA ASP A 195 6.05 25.05 9.85
C ASP A 195 4.88 26.04 10.05
N THR A 196 4.09 26.32 8.99
CA THR A 196 2.89 27.17 9.05
C THR A 196 1.61 26.42 9.44
N ALA A 197 1.68 25.08 9.58
CA ALA A 197 0.51 24.26 9.91
C ALA A 197 0.03 24.50 11.35
N GLU A 198 -1.28 24.57 11.52
CA GLU A 198 -1.92 24.64 12.82
C GLU A 198 -2.18 23.23 13.38
N MET A 199 -1.74 22.95 14.61
CA MET A 199 -2.10 21.71 15.29
C MET A 199 -3.49 21.86 15.94
N ILE A 200 -4.47 21.18 15.38
CA ILE A 200 -5.87 21.20 15.86
C ILE A 200 -6.04 20.33 17.10
N SER A 201 -5.34 19.19 17.14
CA SER A 201 -5.26 18.36 18.35
C SER A 201 -4.43 19.07 19.42
N GLY A 202 -4.66 18.74 20.70
CA GLY A 202 -3.86 19.30 21.79
C GLY A 202 -2.36 19.02 21.62
N PRO A 203 -1.48 19.84 22.23
CA PRO A 203 -0.04 19.75 22.03
C PRO A 203 0.60 18.50 22.65
N ASP A 204 -0.03 17.88 23.63
CA ASP A 204 0.51 16.75 24.38
C ASP A 204 -0.04 15.42 23.85
N LEU A 205 0.70 14.86 22.89
CA LEU A 205 0.31 13.62 22.24
C LEU A 205 0.74 12.38 23.02
N VAL A 206 1.88 12.43 23.72
CA VAL A 206 2.43 11.27 24.44
C VAL A 206 1.60 10.96 25.69
N ALA A 207 1.11 9.74 25.77
CA ALA A 207 0.47 9.19 26.96
C ALA A 207 1.27 7.99 27.46
N GLU A 208 1.95 8.13 28.60
CA GLU A 208 2.69 7.04 29.24
C GLU A 208 1.71 6.02 29.85
N LEU A 209 2.04 4.73 29.70
CA LEU A 209 1.20 3.62 30.17
C LEU A 209 1.66 3.11 31.52
N PRO A 210 0.75 2.66 32.40
CA PRO A 210 1.11 2.18 33.75
C PRO A 210 2.11 1.02 33.77
N GLY A 211 2.08 0.15 32.76
CA GLY A 211 2.99 -1.00 32.60
C GLY A 211 4.34 -0.66 31.94
N GLY A 212 4.61 0.62 31.70
CA GLY A 212 5.75 1.10 30.91
C GLY A 212 5.41 1.21 29.41
N GLY A 213 6.22 1.99 28.69
CA GLY A 213 5.90 2.38 27.33
C GLY A 213 4.95 3.58 27.26
N ALA A 214 4.57 3.94 26.04
CA ALA A 214 3.65 5.04 25.77
C ALA A 214 2.91 4.82 24.46
N VAL A 215 1.77 5.46 24.32
CA VAL A 215 1.06 5.63 23.04
C VAL A 215 1.08 7.10 22.64
N LEU A 216 0.85 7.37 21.37
CA LEU A 216 0.59 8.71 20.86
C LEU A 216 -0.91 8.87 20.60
N ARG A 217 -1.51 9.91 21.21
CA ARG A 217 -2.87 10.30 20.89
C ARG A 217 -2.94 10.75 19.44
N PRO A 218 -4.09 10.61 18.77
CA PRO A 218 -4.27 11.07 17.40
C PRO A 218 -3.90 12.54 17.22
N ALA A 219 -3.27 12.86 16.11
CA ALA A 219 -2.85 14.21 15.75
C ALA A 219 -3.51 14.65 14.44
N VAL A 220 -4.12 15.83 14.43
CA VAL A 220 -4.71 16.47 13.28
C VAL A 220 -4.08 17.85 13.11
N MET A 221 -3.52 18.09 11.94
CA MET A 221 -2.90 19.36 11.55
C MET A 221 -3.66 19.97 10.39
N LEU A 222 -3.88 21.27 10.41
CA LEU A 222 -4.46 22.04 9.32
C LEU A 222 -3.33 22.76 8.58
N LEU A 223 -3.29 22.55 7.27
CA LEU A 223 -2.38 23.21 6.34
C LEU A 223 -3.05 24.42 5.70
N ASP A 224 -2.26 25.36 5.23
CA ASP A 224 -2.72 26.57 4.53
C ASP A 224 -2.85 26.38 3.00
N ARG A 225 -2.25 25.29 2.44
CA ARG A 225 -2.24 25.01 0.99
C ARG A 225 -2.16 23.54 0.66
N ALA A 226 -2.68 23.15 -0.51
CA ALA A 226 -2.72 21.75 -0.97
C ALA A 226 -1.35 21.18 -1.31
N ASP A 227 -0.41 21.98 -1.79
CA ASP A 227 0.93 21.56 -2.22
C ASP A 227 1.98 21.59 -1.11
N ALA A 228 1.55 21.75 0.16
CA ALA A 228 2.44 21.69 1.30
C ALA A 228 3.16 20.33 1.38
N PRO A 229 4.49 20.29 1.59
CA PRO A 229 5.25 19.03 1.58
C PRO A 229 4.82 18.05 2.69
N GLN A 230 4.19 18.56 3.73
CA GLN A 230 3.68 17.80 4.86
C GLN A 230 2.61 16.76 4.46
N VAL A 231 1.86 16.95 3.36
CA VAL A 231 0.86 15.97 2.87
C VAL A 231 1.46 14.60 2.56
N ASN A 232 2.79 14.51 2.43
CA ASN A 232 3.52 13.27 2.18
C ASN A 232 4.25 12.73 3.42
N ILE A 233 4.02 13.31 4.61
CA ILE A 233 4.62 12.82 5.86
C ILE A 233 3.72 11.72 6.44
N GLU A 234 4.28 10.52 6.55
CA GLU A 234 3.64 9.35 7.14
C GLU A 234 4.26 9.06 8.51
N LEU A 235 3.41 8.89 9.53
CA LEU A 235 3.83 8.57 10.89
C LEU A 235 3.13 7.30 11.39
N PRO A 236 3.78 6.48 12.24
CA PRO A 236 3.26 5.18 12.65
C PRO A 236 2.26 5.28 13.84
N PHE A 237 1.37 6.24 13.78
CA PHE A 237 0.23 6.44 14.72
C PHE A 237 -0.83 7.30 14.01
N PRO A 238 -2.09 7.35 14.49
CA PRO A 238 -3.11 8.18 13.86
C PRO A 238 -2.68 9.65 13.77
N CYS A 239 -2.27 10.08 12.57
CA CYS A 239 -1.70 11.40 12.31
C CYS A 239 -2.07 11.83 10.89
N VAL A 240 -2.78 12.96 10.76
CA VAL A 240 -3.33 13.40 9.49
C VAL A 240 -3.14 14.89 9.25
N TRP A 241 -2.79 15.22 8.02
CA TRP A 241 -2.67 16.59 7.50
C TRP A 241 -3.93 16.93 6.70
N VAL A 242 -4.69 17.93 7.13
CA VAL A 242 -5.87 18.42 6.41
C VAL A 242 -5.46 19.65 5.63
N ALA A 243 -5.66 19.64 4.33
CA ALA A 243 -5.30 20.72 3.42
C ALA A 243 -6.53 21.26 2.67
N PRO A 244 -6.66 22.57 2.45
CA PRO A 244 -7.59 23.07 1.48
C PRO A 244 -7.21 22.57 0.09
N TRP A 245 -8.20 22.28 -0.73
CA TRP A 245 -8.02 21.88 -2.13
C TRP A 245 -9.14 22.47 -2.96
N SER A 246 -8.84 22.77 -4.21
CA SER A 246 -9.84 23.23 -5.18
C SER A 246 -9.58 22.56 -6.55
N PRO A 247 -10.54 22.57 -7.47
CA PRO A 247 -10.32 22.08 -8.83
C PRO A 247 -9.13 22.72 -9.56
N ALA A 248 -8.74 23.94 -9.18
CA ALA A 248 -7.60 24.65 -9.75
C ALA A 248 -6.25 24.02 -9.34
N ASP A 249 -6.17 23.34 -8.19
CA ASP A 249 -4.98 22.62 -7.73
C ASP A 249 -4.76 21.32 -8.52
N GLY A 250 -5.83 20.80 -9.11
CA GLY A 250 -5.82 19.61 -9.95
C GLY A 250 -5.36 18.35 -9.21
N VAL A 251 -4.73 17.42 -9.94
CA VAL A 251 -4.29 16.12 -9.43
C VAL A 251 -2.94 16.18 -8.71
N ALA A 252 -2.14 17.23 -8.95
CA ALA A 252 -0.75 17.30 -8.48
C ALA A 252 -0.56 17.06 -6.96
N PRO A 253 -1.35 17.64 -6.05
CA PRO A 253 -1.23 17.39 -4.61
C PRO A 253 -1.61 15.96 -4.19
N LEU A 254 -2.39 15.26 -5.03
CA LEU A 254 -2.90 13.92 -4.76
C LEU A 254 -1.94 12.81 -5.22
N ARG A 255 -0.85 13.14 -5.89
CA ARG A 255 0.16 12.22 -6.41
C ARG A 255 0.91 11.44 -5.31
N ASN A 256 1.64 10.40 -5.72
CA ASN A 256 2.45 9.55 -4.86
C ASN A 256 1.61 8.94 -3.72
N THR A 257 0.54 8.26 -4.07
CA THR A 257 -0.49 7.77 -3.16
C THR A 257 -0.78 6.30 -3.43
N LEU A 258 -0.66 5.47 -2.41
CA LEU A 258 -1.00 4.06 -2.51
C LEU A 258 -2.51 3.86 -2.67
N THR A 259 -3.31 4.54 -1.84
CA THR A 259 -4.76 4.50 -1.95
C THR A 259 -5.34 5.90 -1.78
N LEU A 260 -6.07 6.35 -2.79
CA LEU A 260 -6.84 7.58 -2.75
C LEU A 260 -8.33 7.27 -2.65
N THR A 261 -8.98 7.71 -1.58
CA THR A 261 -10.44 7.77 -1.55
C THR A 261 -10.89 9.11 -2.10
N ALA A 262 -11.63 9.11 -3.19
CA ALA A 262 -12.18 10.30 -3.83
C ALA A 262 -13.70 10.36 -3.61
N ILE A 263 -14.14 11.35 -2.84
CA ILE A 263 -15.55 11.65 -2.59
C ILE A 263 -15.88 12.88 -3.42
N THR A 264 -16.34 12.64 -4.65
CA THR A 264 -16.62 13.66 -5.66
C THR A 264 -17.64 13.12 -6.68
N PRO A 265 -18.54 13.95 -7.20
CA PRO A 265 -19.40 13.62 -8.32
C PRO A 265 -18.75 13.93 -9.69
N ASP A 266 -17.54 14.50 -9.72
CA ASP A 266 -16.85 14.93 -10.96
C ASP A 266 -16.18 13.72 -11.65
N GLU A 267 -16.85 13.16 -12.65
CA GLU A 267 -16.38 12.02 -13.45
C GLU A 267 -15.11 12.34 -14.26
N ASP A 268 -14.92 13.59 -14.68
CA ASP A 268 -13.70 14.01 -15.40
C ASP A 268 -12.51 14.04 -14.44
N LEU A 269 -12.71 14.44 -13.19
CA LEU A 269 -11.70 14.36 -12.15
C LEU A 269 -11.38 12.89 -11.83
N LEU A 270 -12.40 12.06 -11.65
CA LEU A 270 -12.22 10.61 -11.39
C LEU A 270 -11.40 9.94 -12.50
N THR A 271 -11.71 10.24 -13.76
CA THR A 271 -10.93 9.74 -14.91
C THR A 271 -9.46 10.13 -14.81
N ARG A 272 -9.17 11.42 -14.53
CA ARG A 272 -7.78 11.89 -14.36
C ARG A 272 -7.05 11.25 -13.18
N LEU A 273 -7.78 10.94 -12.07
CA LEU A 273 -7.22 10.27 -10.92
C LEU A 273 -6.86 8.80 -11.22
N VAL A 274 -7.71 8.11 -11.98
CA VAL A 274 -7.47 6.73 -12.42
C VAL A 274 -6.32 6.64 -13.42
N GLU A 275 -6.15 7.65 -14.28
CA GLU A 275 -5.07 7.72 -15.27
C GLU A 275 -3.73 8.20 -14.67
N GLU A 276 -3.70 8.76 -13.45
CA GLU A 276 -2.48 9.24 -12.82
C GLU A 276 -1.62 8.05 -12.32
N PRO A 277 -0.46 7.78 -12.94
CA PRO A 277 0.32 6.57 -12.67
C PRO A 277 0.96 6.52 -11.28
N SER A 278 1.01 7.63 -10.56
CA SER A 278 1.53 7.71 -9.19
C SER A 278 0.46 7.50 -8.11
N ILE A 279 -0.78 7.17 -8.51
CA ILE A 279 -1.88 6.74 -7.64
C ILE A 279 -2.13 5.26 -7.93
N SER A 280 -1.81 4.38 -6.98
CA SER A 280 -1.91 2.93 -7.22
C SER A 280 -3.36 2.43 -7.17
N ASN A 281 -4.18 2.97 -6.26
CA ASN A 281 -5.58 2.57 -6.10
C ASN A 281 -6.48 3.79 -5.90
N VAL A 282 -7.65 3.78 -6.56
CA VAL A 282 -8.68 4.82 -6.40
C VAL A 282 -9.95 4.17 -5.86
N HIS A 283 -10.41 4.62 -4.69
CA HIS A 283 -11.71 4.28 -4.13
C HIS A 283 -12.67 5.44 -4.36
N VAL A 284 -13.83 5.17 -4.92
CA VAL A 284 -14.83 6.21 -5.21
C VAL A 284 -15.96 6.17 -4.19
N GLY A 285 -16.31 7.34 -3.64
CA GLY A 285 -17.35 7.51 -2.62
C GLY A 285 -16.87 7.17 -1.20
N ASP A 286 -17.81 6.94 -0.27
CA ASP A 286 -17.53 6.67 1.14
C ASP A 286 -16.90 5.28 1.35
N ARG A 287 -15.66 5.15 0.98
CA ARG A 287 -14.88 3.93 1.11
C ARG A 287 -13.58 4.23 1.87
N PRO A 288 -13.37 3.68 3.07
CA PRO A 288 -12.10 3.86 3.78
C PRO A 288 -10.90 3.42 2.93
N THR A 289 -9.78 4.10 3.09
CA THR A 289 -8.57 3.82 2.30
C THR A 289 -8.01 2.41 2.52
N PHE A 290 -8.29 1.81 3.67
CA PHE A 290 -7.86 0.44 4.01
C PHE A 290 -8.80 -0.66 3.49
N LEU A 291 -9.85 -0.32 2.74
CA LEU A 291 -10.77 -1.30 2.18
C LEU A 291 -10.04 -2.19 1.16
N MET A 292 -9.61 -3.33 1.63
CA MET A 292 -8.94 -4.37 0.83
C MET A 292 -9.82 -5.60 0.82
N GLY A 293 -9.96 -6.24 -0.34
CA GLY A 293 -10.71 -7.47 -0.52
C GLY A 293 -9.93 -8.52 -1.29
N PRO A 294 -10.35 -9.79 -1.23
CA PRO A 294 -9.73 -10.83 -2.04
C PRO A 294 -9.74 -10.45 -3.53
N GLY A 295 -8.58 -10.54 -4.17
CA GLY A 295 -8.42 -10.24 -5.59
C GLY A 295 -8.23 -8.75 -5.92
N LEU A 296 -8.26 -7.85 -4.93
CA LEU A 296 -7.87 -6.46 -5.14
C LEU A 296 -6.34 -6.32 -5.03
N PRO A 297 -5.70 -5.58 -5.93
CA PRO A 297 -4.27 -5.33 -5.84
C PRO A 297 -3.97 -4.39 -4.66
N HIS A 298 -2.81 -4.58 -4.02
CA HIS A 298 -2.29 -3.62 -3.07
C HIS A 298 -1.55 -2.49 -3.81
N ASP A 299 -0.49 -2.84 -4.53
CA ASP A 299 0.34 -1.94 -5.31
C ASP A 299 0.63 -2.61 -6.67
N GLY A 300 -0.45 -2.93 -7.38
CA GLY A 300 -0.47 -3.83 -8.52
C GLY A 300 -0.66 -5.30 -8.13
N HIS A 301 -1.00 -6.13 -9.10
CA HIS A 301 -1.13 -7.57 -8.88
C HIS A 301 0.26 -8.23 -8.81
N LEU A 302 0.54 -8.96 -7.73
CA LEU A 302 1.81 -9.67 -7.56
C LEU A 302 2.10 -10.63 -8.74
N ALA A 303 1.06 -11.20 -9.34
CA ALA A 303 1.18 -12.07 -10.51
C ALA A 303 1.84 -11.37 -11.71
N GLU A 304 1.67 -10.08 -11.91
CA GLU A 304 2.31 -9.31 -12.99
C GLU A 304 3.83 -9.24 -12.80
N PHE A 305 4.25 -9.12 -11.56
CA PHE A 305 5.67 -9.15 -11.21
C PHE A 305 6.27 -10.54 -11.30
N LEU A 306 5.59 -11.57 -10.79
CA LEU A 306 6.13 -12.93 -10.66
C LEU A 306 5.99 -13.76 -11.94
N MET A 307 4.98 -13.50 -12.78
CA MET A 307 4.62 -14.35 -13.89
C MET A 307 4.84 -13.67 -15.24
N ARG A 308 4.97 -14.46 -16.28
CA ARG A 308 4.98 -14.01 -17.66
C ARG A 308 4.02 -14.85 -18.51
N SER A 309 3.41 -14.23 -19.49
CA SER A 309 2.61 -14.96 -20.47
C SER A 309 3.50 -15.75 -21.45
N LYS A 310 3.05 -16.95 -21.82
CA LYS A 310 3.65 -17.77 -22.88
C LYS A 310 2.57 -18.37 -23.76
N THR A 311 2.81 -18.37 -25.06
CA THR A 311 2.03 -19.18 -26.00
C THR A 311 2.63 -20.59 -26.05
N VAL A 312 1.78 -21.59 -25.88
CA VAL A 312 2.16 -23.00 -26.06
C VAL A 312 1.22 -23.60 -27.06
N ILE A 313 1.75 -23.93 -28.22
CA ILE A 313 1.00 -24.63 -29.27
C ILE A 313 1.41 -26.08 -29.20
N ARG A 314 0.42 -26.96 -29.02
CA ARG A 314 0.61 -28.43 -29.06
C ARG A 314 -0.27 -28.98 -30.12
N ASP A 315 0.32 -29.65 -31.06
CA ASP A 315 -0.45 -30.47 -31.99
C ASP A 315 -0.95 -31.71 -31.23
N ARG A 316 -2.22 -31.65 -30.82
CA ARG A 316 -2.93 -32.78 -30.19
C ARG A 316 -3.98 -33.36 -31.10
N SER A 317 -4.08 -32.86 -32.32
CA SER A 317 -5.18 -33.24 -33.22
C SER A 317 -4.78 -34.41 -34.07
N PRO A 318 -5.44 -35.56 -33.95
CA PRO A 318 -5.41 -36.58 -34.98
C PRO A 318 -6.23 -36.18 -36.23
N VAL A 319 -6.94 -35.04 -36.18
CA VAL A 319 -7.70 -34.53 -37.33
C VAL A 319 -6.85 -33.46 -38.02
N PRO A 320 -6.38 -33.67 -39.25
CA PRO A 320 -5.73 -32.63 -40.03
C PRO A 320 -6.68 -31.44 -40.17
N LEU A 321 -6.23 -30.25 -39.77
CA LEU A 321 -6.94 -29.03 -40.14
C LEU A 321 -7.08 -29.02 -41.66
N PRO A 322 -8.29 -28.75 -42.22
CA PRO A 322 -8.44 -28.63 -43.66
C PRO A 322 -7.48 -27.54 -44.15
N ARG A 323 -6.50 -27.97 -44.95
CA ARG A 323 -5.64 -27.01 -45.64
C ARG A 323 -6.49 -26.40 -46.74
N PRO A 324 -6.49 -25.06 -46.87
CA PRO A 324 -7.08 -24.46 -48.05
C PRO A 324 -6.39 -25.07 -49.27
N GLU A 325 -7.16 -25.67 -50.17
CA GLU A 325 -6.63 -26.19 -51.41
C GLU A 325 -6.00 -25.03 -52.17
N GLY A 326 -4.70 -25.09 -52.38
CA GLY A 326 -4.03 -24.31 -53.39
C GLY A 326 -3.03 -23.22 -53.00
N GLU A 327 -2.68 -22.98 -51.73
CA GLU A 327 -1.66 -21.96 -51.43
C GLU A 327 -0.41 -22.54 -50.73
N ARG A 328 0.61 -22.81 -51.52
CA ARG A 328 1.99 -22.80 -50.98
C ARG A 328 2.37 -21.34 -50.78
N LEU A 329 2.60 -20.93 -49.56
CA LEU A 329 3.22 -19.64 -49.24
C LEU A 329 4.61 -19.64 -49.92
N THR A 330 4.70 -19.04 -51.10
CA THR A 330 5.97 -18.68 -51.68
C THR A 330 6.49 -17.45 -50.89
N GLY A 331 7.72 -17.52 -50.39
CA GLY A 331 8.29 -16.69 -49.35
C GLY A 331 8.43 -15.17 -49.62
N LYS A 332 7.49 -14.54 -50.31
CA LYS A 332 7.47 -13.07 -50.54
C LYS A 332 6.12 -12.36 -50.25
N GLU A 333 5.09 -13.03 -49.83
CA GLU A 333 3.78 -12.38 -49.61
C GLU A 333 3.25 -12.42 -48.17
N SER A 334 4.08 -12.66 -47.16
CA SER A 334 3.65 -12.89 -45.79
C SER A 334 3.34 -11.62 -44.96
N PHE A 335 3.27 -10.44 -45.53
CA PHE A 335 2.91 -9.23 -44.78
C PHE A 335 2.10 -8.22 -45.59
N ARG A 336 0.82 -8.57 -45.92
CA ARG A 336 -0.21 -7.55 -46.13
C ARG A 336 -1.33 -7.76 -45.13
N MET A 337 -1.39 -6.91 -44.10
CA MET A 337 -2.58 -6.75 -43.30
C MET A 337 -3.75 -6.34 -44.21
N ARG A 338 -4.80 -7.14 -44.25
CA ARG A 338 -6.08 -6.68 -44.80
C ARG A 338 -6.66 -5.66 -43.85
N GLU A 339 -6.82 -4.44 -44.34
CA GLU A 339 -7.66 -3.45 -43.70
C GLU A 339 -9.07 -4.03 -43.54
N VAL A 340 -9.53 -4.14 -42.29
CA VAL A 340 -10.94 -4.46 -41.99
C VAL A 340 -11.72 -3.17 -42.17
N HIS A 341 -12.31 -3.01 -43.36
CA HIS A 341 -13.34 -2.00 -43.57
C HIS A 341 -14.67 -2.54 -43.05
N GLY A 342 -15.28 -1.83 -42.17
CA GLY A 342 -16.73 -1.73 -42.05
C GLY A 342 -17.38 -2.62 -40.99
N LEU A 343 -17.76 -2.04 -39.88
CA LEU A 343 -19.10 -2.23 -39.32
C LEU A 343 -19.58 -0.82 -38.90
N GLY A 344 -20.68 -0.41 -39.55
CA GLY A 344 -21.46 0.77 -39.22
C GLY A 344 -22.31 0.56 -37.97
#